data_89d99353829209dc050db5a3a6e261b6
#
_entry.id   89d99353829209dc050db5a3a6e261b6
#
_cell.length_a   1.000
_cell.length_b   1.000
_cell.length_c   1.000
_cell.angle_alpha   90.00
_cell.angle_beta   90.00
_cell.angle_gamma   90.00
#
_symmetry.space_group_name_H-M   'P 1'
#
loop_
_entity.id
_entity.type
_entity.pdbx_description
1 polymer ?
#
loop_
_entity_poly.entity_id
_entity_poly.type
_entity_poly.pdbx_seq_one_letter_code
_entity_poly.pdbx_strand_id
1 'polypeptide(L)'
;MLISVFGSSVFGVEASLITIEVNIAGGIGYHLVGLPDNAIKESNYRIAAALTNIGYKLPGKKITINMAPADLRKEGSAYDLPLALGILAASGQISAPNIESYIIMGELALDGSIRPIKGALPIAIQALKDGFSGFLLPEENAMEAAIVKDLNVYGVSHLEEVIDFFNQKKALQPVVVDTRKEFQKQLKYPEHDFSDVKGQEGIKRCMEIAAAGGHNIILIGPPGAGKTMLAKRLPSILPPMNLQEALETTKIHSVLGKVKNKGLISIRPFRSPHHTISDVALVGGGAYPQPGEISMAHNGVLFLDELPEFKRSVLEVMRQPLEDREVTISRAKFTVTYPASFMLVASMNPSPTGYFTDPYSKLGPSATEMQRYMGKISGPLLDRIDIHIEVEPVPFEKLSDTRAEESSESIRKRVTAAREHQTLRFEAHPNINYNAQMNTRQIRKYCKLDSTSSDLLKKAMERLSLSARAYDRILKVARTIADLEAATAVQSFHIAEAIQYRSLDREGWMGLKSYFLKYTSSKGMRKRSP
;
A
#
# COMPACT_ATOMS: atom_id res chain seq x y z
N MET A 1 -10.14 -1.93 -46.45
CA MET A 1 -9.40 -3.06 -45.85
C MET A 1 -9.70 -3.06 -44.36
N LEU A 2 -9.87 -4.22 -43.75
CA LEU A 2 -10.09 -4.38 -42.30
C LEU A 2 -8.78 -4.88 -41.67
N ILE A 3 -8.35 -4.25 -40.58
CA ILE A 3 -7.18 -4.61 -39.80
C ILE A 3 -7.56 -4.62 -38.31
N SER A 4 -7.10 -5.63 -37.61
CA SER A 4 -7.21 -5.73 -36.15
C SER A 4 -5.89 -5.38 -35.48
N VAL A 5 -5.94 -4.52 -34.48
CA VAL A 5 -4.81 -4.17 -33.60
C VAL A 5 -5.27 -4.39 -32.16
N PHE A 6 -4.37 -4.77 -31.30
CA PHE A 6 -4.70 -5.10 -29.91
C PHE A 6 -4.12 -4.09 -28.94
N GLY A 7 -4.97 -3.60 -28.06
CA GLY A 7 -4.62 -2.80 -26.89
C GLY A 7 -5.18 -3.42 -25.62
N SER A 8 -5.14 -2.68 -24.53
CA SER A 8 -5.65 -3.16 -23.25
C SER A 8 -6.30 -2.06 -22.44
N SER A 9 -7.30 -2.40 -21.65
CA SER A 9 -7.93 -1.52 -20.66
C SER A 9 -7.61 -2.03 -19.25
N VAL A 10 -7.24 -1.12 -18.36
CA VAL A 10 -6.97 -1.47 -16.95
C VAL A 10 -8.16 -1.10 -16.09
N PHE A 11 -8.66 -2.08 -15.35
CA PHE A 11 -9.73 -1.91 -14.39
C PHE A 11 -9.34 -2.49 -13.02
N GLY A 12 -9.31 -1.65 -11.99
CA GLY A 12 -8.71 -2.04 -10.72
C GLY A 12 -7.20 -2.23 -10.85
N VAL A 13 -6.72 -3.43 -10.52
CA VAL A 13 -5.32 -3.87 -10.70
C VAL A 13 -5.16 -4.92 -11.80
N GLU A 14 -6.22 -5.15 -12.58
CA GLU A 14 -6.24 -6.12 -13.65
C GLU A 14 -6.39 -5.44 -15.01
N ALA A 15 -5.94 -6.11 -16.05
CA ALA A 15 -6.04 -5.64 -17.42
C ALA A 15 -6.94 -6.58 -18.23
N SER A 16 -7.63 -6.00 -19.23
CA SER A 16 -8.49 -6.73 -20.16
C SER A 16 -8.12 -6.39 -21.58
N LEU A 17 -8.12 -7.38 -22.46
CA LEU A 17 -7.82 -7.21 -23.88
C LEU A 17 -8.87 -6.32 -24.56
N ILE A 18 -8.40 -5.40 -25.41
CA ILE A 18 -9.23 -4.58 -26.28
C ILE A 18 -8.82 -4.83 -27.73
N THR A 19 -9.77 -5.33 -28.53
CA THR A 19 -9.60 -5.47 -29.96
C THR A 19 -10.01 -4.17 -30.64
N ILE A 20 -9.12 -3.61 -31.45
CA ILE A 20 -9.32 -2.38 -32.21
C ILE A 20 -9.39 -2.75 -33.69
N GLU A 21 -10.60 -2.78 -34.24
CA GLU A 21 -10.84 -3.10 -35.64
C GLU A 21 -10.94 -1.79 -36.44
N VAL A 22 -10.05 -1.61 -37.40
CA VAL A 22 -9.99 -0.43 -38.24
C VAL A 22 -10.40 -0.80 -39.67
N ASN A 23 -11.50 -0.22 -40.17
CA ASN A 23 -11.99 -0.40 -41.53
C ASN A 23 -11.99 0.92 -42.31
N ILE A 24 -11.36 0.90 -43.49
CA ILE A 24 -11.33 2.04 -44.42
C ILE A 24 -12.09 1.69 -45.67
N ALA A 25 -13.12 2.50 -45.98
CA ALA A 25 -14.06 2.32 -47.09
C ALA A 25 -14.22 3.62 -47.88
N GLY A 26 -14.98 3.57 -49.00
CA GLY A 26 -15.38 4.75 -49.77
C GLY A 26 -16.24 5.72 -48.95
N GLY A 27 -16.12 7.03 -49.22
CA GLY A 27 -16.81 8.09 -48.51
C GLY A 27 -15.87 8.90 -47.59
N ILE A 28 -16.41 9.86 -46.87
CA ILE A 28 -15.67 10.75 -45.95
C ILE A 28 -16.28 10.62 -44.56
N GLY A 29 -15.44 10.51 -43.54
CA GLY A 29 -15.85 10.53 -42.14
C GLY A 29 -14.94 9.74 -41.25
N TYR A 30 -15.00 10.05 -39.93
CA TYR A 30 -14.27 9.34 -38.87
C TYR A 30 -15.31 8.92 -37.81
N HIS A 31 -15.47 7.63 -37.67
CA HIS A 31 -16.47 7.02 -36.77
C HIS A 31 -15.78 6.09 -35.78
N LEU A 32 -16.01 6.31 -34.49
CA LEU A 32 -15.45 5.52 -33.42
C LEU A 32 -16.59 4.93 -32.57
N VAL A 33 -16.64 3.62 -32.44
CA VAL A 33 -17.67 2.89 -31.69
C VAL A 33 -17.02 1.99 -30.62
N GLY A 34 -17.79 1.53 -29.63
CA GLY A 34 -17.28 0.67 -28.54
C GLY A 34 -17.03 1.41 -27.22
N LEU A 35 -17.87 2.42 -26.91
CA LEU A 35 -17.80 3.21 -25.66
C LEU A 35 -16.46 3.91 -25.38
N PRO A 36 -15.85 4.61 -26.36
CA PRO A 36 -14.68 5.44 -26.11
C PRO A 36 -15.05 6.67 -25.27
N ASP A 37 -14.12 7.11 -24.42
CA ASP A 37 -14.23 8.39 -23.72
C ASP A 37 -13.93 9.60 -24.63
N ASN A 38 -13.99 10.81 -24.07
CA ASN A 38 -13.71 12.02 -24.83
C ASN A 38 -12.23 12.11 -25.25
N ALA A 39 -11.29 11.62 -24.42
CA ALA A 39 -9.87 11.64 -24.76
C ALA A 39 -9.55 10.78 -25.98
N ILE A 40 -10.23 9.63 -26.11
CA ILE A 40 -10.12 8.75 -27.29
C ILE A 40 -10.83 9.39 -28.51
N LYS A 41 -11.95 10.07 -28.31
CA LYS A 41 -12.64 10.79 -29.44
C LYS A 41 -11.77 11.91 -29.99
N GLU A 42 -10.99 12.58 -29.14
CA GLU A 42 -10.05 13.62 -29.53
C GLU A 42 -8.76 13.09 -30.16
N SER A 43 -8.50 11.77 -30.07
CA SER A 43 -7.29 11.13 -30.62
C SER A 43 -7.12 11.40 -32.12
N ASN A 44 -8.21 11.54 -32.88
CA ASN A 44 -8.15 11.83 -34.31
C ASN A 44 -7.33 13.09 -34.63
N TYR A 45 -7.42 14.15 -33.82
CA TYR A 45 -6.65 15.38 -33.99
C TYR A 45 -5.17 15.18 -33.67
N ARG A 46 -4.86 14.45 -32.57
CA ARG A 46 -3.48 14.13 -32.22
C ARG A 46 -2.82 13.23 -33.26
N ILE A 47 -3.54 12.17 -33.67
CA ILE A 47 -3.06 11.24 -34.71
C ILE A 47 -2.85 11.97 -36.04
N ALA A 48 -3.79 12.80 -36.47
CA ALA A 48 -3.66 13.54 -37.75
C ALA A 48 -2.44 14.46 -37.75
N ALA A 49 -2.19 15.18 -36.63
CA ALA A 49 -1.03 16.06 -36.50
C ALA A 49 0.29 15.25 -36.47
N ALA A 50 0.35 14.20 -35.65
CA ALA A 50 1.53 13.34 -35.55
C ALA A 50 1.88 12.70 -36.90
N LEU A 51 0.90 12.13 -37.60
CA LEU A 51 1.11 11.54 -38.94
C LEU A 51 1.62 12.56 -39.94
N THR A 52 1.04 13.78 -39.96
CA THR A 52 1.47 14.85 -40.88
C THR A 52 2.93 15.24 -40.63
N ASN A 53 3.33 15.35 -39.36
CA ASN A 53 4.69 15.76 -38.99
C ASN A 53 5.76 14.73 -39.36
N ILE A 54 5.39 13.44 -39.45
CA ILE A 54 6.29 12.36 -39.88
C ILE A 54 6.14 11.97 -41.37
N GLY A 55 5.44 12.79 -42.16
CA GLY A 55 5.32 12.60 -43.61
C GLY A 55 4.22 11.61 -44.06
N TYR A 56 3.39 11.13 -43.14
CA TYR A 56 2.18 10.33 -43.46
C TYR A 56 0.90 11.18 -43.48
N LYS A 57 -0.19 10.62 -43.94
CA LYS A 57 -1.45 11.36 -44.05
C LYS A 57 -2.61 10.55 -43.49
N LEU A 58 -3.51 11.24 -42.81
CA LEU A 58 -4.81 10.66 -42.51
C LEU A 58 -5.57 10.46 -43.82
N PRO A 59 -6.06 9.23 -44.15
CA PRO A 59 -6.70 9.00 -45.44
C PRO A 59 -8.01 9.78 -45.54
N GLY A 60 -8.21 10.48 -46.66
CA GLY A 60 -9.44 11.22 -46.98
C GLY A 60 -10.64 10.29 -47.36
N LYS A 61 -10.79 9.19 -46.60
CA LYS A 61 -11.81 8.16 -46.78
C LYS A 61 -12.65 8.00 -45.51
N LYS A 62 -13.71 7.21 -45.59
CA LYS A 62 -14.50 6.86 -44.40
C LYS A 62 -13.70 5.86 -43.54
N ILE A 63 -13.32 6.30 -42.36
CA ILE A 63 -12.61 5.49 -41.33
C ILE A 63 -13.67 5.10 -40.29
N THR A 64 -13.85 3.80 -40.09
CA THR A 64 -14.69 3.26 -39.02
C THR A 64 -13.83 2.41 -38.10
N ILE A 65 -13.83 2.75 -36.82
CA ILE A 65 -13.04 2.04 -35.78
C ILE A 65 -14.01 1.47 -34.76
N ASN A 66 -13.91 0.18 -34.53
CA ASN A 66 -14.64 -0.52 -33.46
C ASN A 66 -13.67 -0.96 -32.35
N MET A 67 -13.97 -0.59 -31.11
CA MET A 67 -13.18 -1.00 -29.93
C MET A 67 -13.98 -2.03 -29.12
N ALA A 68 -13.70 -3.30 -29.30
CA ALA A 68 -14.39 -4.42 -28.64
C ALA A 68 -13.65 -4.89 -27.36
N PRO A 69 -14.37 -5.41 -26.35
CA PRO A 69 -15.82 -5.54 -26.26
C PRO A 69 -16.51 -4.22 -25.90
N ALA A 70 -17.77 -4.05 -26.32
CA ALA A 70 -18.49 -2.78 -26.15
C ALA A 70 -18.97 -2.50 -24.72
N ASP A 71 -19.03 -3.49 -23.87
CA ASP A 71 -19.40 -3.38 -22.45
C ASP A 71 -18.27 -2.83 -21.57
N LEU A 72 -17.01 -2.98 -21.99
CA LEU A 72 -15.87 -2.37 -21.35
C LEU A 72 -15.64 -0.94 -21.85
N ARG A 73 -15.59 0.01 -20.93
CA ARG A 73 -15.25 1.38 -21.27
C ARG A 73 -13.74 1.54 -21.50
N LYS A 74 -13.38 2.28 -22.54
CA LYS A 74 -12.02 2.62 -22.90
C LYS A 74 -11.77 4.08 -22.55
N GLU A 75 -10.64 4.35 -21.90
CA GLU A 75 -10.34 5.67 -21.34
C GLU A 75 -8.88 6.06 -21.55
N GLY A 76 -8.72 7.37 -21.73
CA GLY A 76 -7.42 8.00 -21.84
C GLY A 76 -6.80 7.93 -23.22
N SER A 77 -5.67 8.62 -23.35
CA SER A 77 -4.95 8.81 -24.61
C SER A 77 -4.00 7.66 -25.00
N ALA A 78 -3.90 6.63 -24.16
CA ALA A 78 -2.98 5.50 -24.39
C ALA A 78 -3.30 4.67 -25.65
N TYR A 79 -4.47 4.86 -26.24
CA TYR A 79 -4.89 4.20 -27.49
C TYR A 79 -4.45 4.93 -28.75
N ASP A 80 -3.83 6.12 -28.66
CA ASP A 80 -3.41 6.89 -29.84
C ASP A 80 -2.49 6.09 -30.75
N LEU A 81 -1.50 5.41 -30.18
CA LEU A 81 -0.52 4.62 -30.92
C LEU A 81 -1.17 3.44 -31.68
N PRO A 82 -1.95 2.54 -31.05
CA PRO A 82 -2.58 1.45 -31.80
C PRO A 82 -3.61 1.94 -32.81
N LEU A 83 -4.32 3.05 -32.55
CA LEU A 83 -5.23 3.66 -33.51
C LEU A 83 -4.48 4.19 -34.74
N ALA A 84 -3.37 4.90 -34.55
CA ALA A 84 -2.54 5.42 -35.65
C ALA A 84 -2.00 4.29 -36.53
N LEU A 85 -1.46 3.24 -35.93
CA LEU A 85 -0.92 2.08 -36.65
C LEU A 85 -2.02 1.31 -37.40
N GLY A 86 -3.18 1.13 -36.77
CA GLY A 86 -4.32 0.50 -37.42
C GLY A 86 -4.83 1.28 -38.63
N ILE A 87 -4.84 2.62 -38.57
CA ILE A 87 -5.22 3.49 -39.70
C ILE A 87 -4.18 3.41 -40.83
N LEU A 88 -2.89 3.47 -40.50
CA LEU A 88 -1.81 3.37 -41.49
C LEU A 88 -1.82 2.00 -42.19
N ALA A 89 -1.97 0.92 -41.44
CA ALA A 89 -2.04 -0.43 -42.00
C ALA A 89 -3.31 -0.63 -42.84
N ALA A 90 -4.48 -0.21 -42.36
CA ALA A 90 -5.73 -0.34 -43.10
C ALA A 90 -5.79 0.54 -44.37
N SER A 91 -5.02 1.65 -44.43
CA SER A 91 -4.88 2.50 -45.62
C SER A 91 -3.82 2.00 -46.61
N GLY A 92 -3.02 1.00 -46.23
CA GLY A 92 -1.90 0.48 -47.04
C GLY A 92 -0.69 1.39 -47.09
N GLN A 93 -0.57 2.37 -46.18
CA GLN A 93 0.60 3.25 -46.06
C GLN A 93 1.79 2.57 -45.43
N ILE A 94 1.55 1.56 -44.60
CA ILE A 94 2.57 0.69 -44.03
C ILE A 94 2.24 -0.78 -44.27
N SER A 95 3.26 -1.60 -44.38
CA SER A 95 3.13 -3.05 -44.30
C SER A 95 3.28 -3.45 -42.85
N ALA A 96 2.28 -4.06 -42.26
CA ALA A 96 2.32 -4.42 -40.86
C ALA A 96 2.03 -5.93 -40.67
N PRO A 97 2.89 -6.81 -41.18
CA PRO A 97 2.73 -8.24 -40.97
C PRO A 97 2.83 -8.55 -39.47
N ASN A 98 1.97 -9.44 -39.01
CA ASN A 98 1.95 -9.91 -37.62
C ASN A 98 1.62 -8.81 -36.58
N ILE A 99 1.03 -7.68 -36.95
CA ILE A 99 0.61 -6.63 -35.98
C ILE A 99 -0.33 -7.21 -34.92
N GLU A 100 -1.10 -8.22 -35.27
CA GLU A 100 -2.04 -8.94 -34.39
C GLU A 100 -1.34 -9.77 -33.30
N SER A 101 -0.03 -10.00 -33.43
CA SER A 101 0.74 -10.74 -32.42
C SER A 101 1.23 -9.86 -31.27
N TYR A 102 0.96 -8.57 -31.28
CA TYR A 102 1.45 -7.60 -30.31
C TYR A 102 0.32 -6.84 -29.61
N ILE A 103 0.47 -6.63 -28.31
CA ILE A 103 -0.25 -5.58 -27.62
C ILE A 103 0.49 -4.25 -27.87
N ILE A 104 -0.25 -3.20 -28.19
CA ILE A 104 0.31 -1.89 -28.52
C ILE A 104 -0.38 -0.83 -27.71
N MET A 105 0.35 -0.02 -26.96
CA MET A 105 -0.19 1.06 -26.14
C MET A 105 0.77 2.26 -26.13
N GLY A 106 0.24 3.47 -26.19
CA GLY A 106 1.02 4.71 -26.10
C GLY A 106 0.18 5.93 -26.44
N GLU A 107 0.41 7.03 -25.74
CA GLU A 107 -0.16 8.34 -26.09
C GLU A 107 0.77 9.03 -27.09
N LEU A 108 0.20 9.62 -28.14
CA LEU A 108 0.96 10.38 -29.14
C LEU A 108 0.98 11.88 -28.81
N ALA A 109 2.16 12.47 -28.82
CA ALA A 109 2.34 13.90 -28.94
C ALA A 109 2.20 14.32 -30.43
N LEU A 110 2.03 15.60 -30.67
CA LEU A 110 1.79 16.13 -32.02
C LEU A 110 2.99 15.96 -32.96
N ASP A 111 4.19 15.86 -32.42
CA ASP A 111 5.45 15.62 -33.14
C ASP A 111 5.72 14.13 -33.45
N GLY A 112 4.85 13.22 -32.96
CA GLY A 112 5.01 11.77 -33.10
C GLY A 112 5.78 11.11 -31.95
N SER A 113 6.25 11.86 -30.96
CA SER A 113 6.83 11.28 -29.75
C SER A 113 5.76 10.53 -28.92
N ILE A 114 6.18 9.48 -28.22
CA ILE A 114 5.28 8.58 -27.47
C ILE A 114 5.45 8.86 -25.98
N ARG A 115 4.32 9.17 -25.32
CA ARG A 115 4.26 9.51 -23.89
C ARG A 115 3.90 8.32 -23.01
N PRO A 116 4.35 8.31 -21.75
CA PRO A 116 4.12 7.21 -20.82
C PRO A 116 2.64 6.94 -20.55
N ILE A 117 2.34 5.68 -20.27
CA ILE A 117 1.00 5.17 -19.95
C ILE A 117 0.92 4.73 -18.48
N LYS A 118 -0.31 4.49 -18.02
CA LYS A 118 -0.58 3.89 -16.70
C LYS A 118 -0.88 2.40 -16.86
N GLY A 119 -0.51 1.60 -15.85
CA GLY A 119 -0.88 0.19 -15.81
C GLY A 119 -0.06 -0.71 -16.75
N ALA A 120 1.18 -0.36 -17.08
CA ALA A 120 2.01 -1.17 -17.98
C ALA A 120 2.24 -2.60 -17.44
N LEU A 121 2.46 -2.78 -16.13
CA LEU A 121 2.65 -4.10 -15.54
C LEU A 121 1.40 -4.99 -15.61
N PRO A 122 0.18 -4.57 -15.18
CA PRO A 122 -1.03 -5.37 -15.39
C PRO A 122 -1.27 -5.73 -16.85
N ILE A 123 -1.03 -4.80 -17.79
CA ILE A 123 -1.16 -5.05 -19.23
C ILE A 123 -0.18 -6.12 -19.69
N ALA A 124 1.10 -6.05 -19.29
CA ALA A 124 2.10 -7.04 -19.65
C ALA A 124 1.76 -8.44 -19.10
N ILE A 125 1.26 -8.54 -17.86
CA ILE A 125 0.81 -9.81 -17.28
C ILE A 125 -0.35 -10.41 -18.09
N GLN A 126 -1.32 -9.57 -18.49
CA GLN A 126 -2.45 -10.03 -19.29
C GLN A 126 -2.02 -10.42 -20.71
N ALA A 127 -1.14 -9.64 -21.34
CA ALA A 127 -0.59 -9.95 -22.66
C ALA A 127 0.08 -11.34 -22.71
N LEU A 128 0.86 -11.68 -21.68
CA LEU A 128 1.47 -13.01 -21.57
C LEU A 128 0.40 -14.12 -21.42
N LYS A 129 -0.61 -13.90 -20.59
CA LYS A 129 -1.71 -14.87 -20.39
C LYS A 129 -2.51 -15.12 -21.66
N ASP A 130 -2.73 -14.08 -22.45
CA ASP A 130 -3.48 -14.14 -23.71
C ASP A 130 -2.61 -14.68 -24.88
N GLY A 131 -1.32 -14.97 -24.64
CA GLY A 131 -0.43 -15.60 -25.61
C GLY A 131 0.14 -14.66 -26.66
N PHE A 132 0.19 -13.35 -26.41
CA PHE A 132 0.83 -12.39 -27.30
C PHE A 132 2.36 -12.58 -27.35
N SER A 133 2.94 -12.38 -28.53
CA SER A 133 4.39 -12.49 -28.75
C SER A 133 5.17 -11.34 -28.14
N GLY A 134 4.54 -10.16 -27.99
CA GLY A 134 5.19 -8.99 -27.42
C GLY A 134 4.28 -7.83 -27.08
N PHE A 135 4.86 -6.87 -26.39
CA PHE A 135 4.20 -5.63 -25.98
C PHE A 135 5.05 -4.42 -26.40
N LEU A 136 4.50 -3.58 -27.28
CA LEU A 136 5.08 -2.30 -27.67
C LEU A 136 4.45 -1.18 -26.82
N LEU A 137 5.31 -0.44 -26.13
CA LEU A 137 4.86 0.60 -25.20
C LEU A 137 5.94 1.69 -25.06
N PRO A 138 5.61 2.85 -24.45
CA PRO A 138 6.58 3.91 -24.23
C PRO A 138 7.83 3.44 -23.50
N GLU A 139 9.01 3.92 -23.90
CA GLU A 139 10.31 3.56 -23.31
C GLU A 139 10.34 3.74 -21.80
N GLU A 140 9.72 4.80 -21.26
CA GLU A 140 9.64 5.06 -19.82
C GLU A 140 8.92 3.95 -19.04
N ASN A 141 8.03 3.18 -19.67
CA ASN A 141 7.30 2.07 -19.07
C ASN A 141 7.94 0.70 -19.32
N ALA A 142 8.94 0.63 -20.22
CA ALA A 142 9.47 -0.65 -20.68
C ALA A 142 10.09 -1.49 -19.56
N MET A 143 10.83 -0.86 -18.65
CA MET A 143 11.44 -1.54 -17.49
C MET A 143 10.37 -2.15 -16.56
N GLU A 144 9.23 -1.49 -16.40
CA GLU A 144 8.11 -1.96 -15.59
C GLU A 144 7.43 -3.19 -16.22
N ALA A 145 7.18 -3.16 -17.53
CA ALA A 145 6.56 -4.25 -18.25
C ALA A 145 7.50 -5.46 -18.41
N ALA A 146 8.81 -5.23 -18.60
CA ALA A 146 9.83 -6.26 -18.78
C ALA A 146 10.13 -7.11 -17.53
N ILE A 147 9.50 -6.79 -16.38
CA ILE A 147 9.47 -7.68 -15.20
C ILE A 147 8.78 -9.01 -15.51
N VAL A 148 7.81 -8.99 -16.43
CA VAL A 148 7.07 -10.18 -16.85
C VAL A 148 7.97 -11.02 -17.75
N LYS A 149 8.44 -12.15 -17.22
CA LYS A 149 9.26 -13.09 -17.98
C LYS A 149 8.44 -13.70 -19.11
N ASP A 150 9.14 -14.10 -20.16
CA ASP A 150 8.59 -14.80 -21.33
C ASP A 150 7.68 -13.93 -22.23
N LEU A 151 7.58 -12.61 -21.97
CA LEU A 151 6.98 -11.63 -22.87
C LEU A 151 8.07 -10.73 -23.44
N ASN A 152 8.14 -10.59 -24.77
CA ASN A 152 9.04 -9.62 -25.39
C ASN A 152 8.48 -8.21 -25.24
N VAL A 153 9.19 -7.35 -24.52
CA VAL A 153 8.79 -5.96 -24.26
C VAL A 153 9.66 -5.02 -25.09
N TYR A 154 9.03 -4.18 -25.89
CA TYR A 154 9.71 -3.23 -26.78
C TYR A 154 9.39 -1.80 -26.35
N GLY A 155 10.37 -1.12 -25.75
CA GLY A 155 10.27 0.30 -25.42
C GLY A 155 10.49 1.14 -26.67
N VAL A 156 9.57 2.07 -26.93
CA VAL A 156 9.60 2.97 -28.11
C VAL A 156 9.41 4.41 -27.68
N SER A 157 10.14 5.33 -28.32
CA SER A 157 10.09 6.76 -28.01
C SER A 157 9.36 7.58 -29.06
N HIS A 158 9.26 7.06 -30.29
CA HIS A 158 8.70 7.76 -31.43
C HIS A 158 7.91 6.84 -32.37
N LEU A 159 6.84 7.36 -32.97
CA LEU A 159 5.97 6.61 -33.88
C LEU A 159 6.72 6.04 -35.09
N GLU A 160 7.73 6.75 -35.61
CA GLU A 160 8.56 6.29 -36.73
C GLU A 160 9.28 4.98 -36.41
N GLU A 161 9.76 4.79 -35.17
CA GLU A 161 10.45 3.56 -34.77
C GLU A 161 9.52 2.34 -34.88
N VAL A 162 8.24 2.53 -34.50
CA VAL A 162 7.21 1.48 -34.57
C VAL A 162 6.83 1.18 -36.03
N ILE A 163 6.71 2.22 -36.86
CA ILE A 163 6.46 2.08 -38.31
C ILE A 163 7.62 1.34 -38.98
N ASP A 164 8.86 1.70 -38.70
CA ASP A 164 10.03 1.04 -39.26
C ASP A 164 10.17 -0.42 -38.82
N PHE A 165 9.78 -0.72 -37.58
CA PHE A 165 9.71 -2.09 -37.07
C PHE A 165 8.72 -2.94 -37.87
N PHE A 166 7.46 -2.48 -38.03
CA PHE A 166 6.45 -3.21 -38.78
C PHE A 166 6.73 -3.26 -40.29
N ASN A 167 7.37 -2.26 -40.84
CA ASN A 167 7.87 -2.28 -42.23
C ASN A 167 9.12 -3.15 -42.43
N GLN A 168 9.63 -3.78 -41.35
CA GLN A 168 10.87 -4.61 -41.38
C GLN A 168 12.15 -3.85 -41.80
N LYS A 169 12.14 -2.52 -41.64
CA LYS A 169 13.30 -1.67 -41.92
C LYS A 169 14.31 -1.65 -40.77
N LYS A 170 13.81 -1.72 -39.52
CA LYS A 170 14.59 -1.68 -38.30
C LYS A 170 14.09 -2.71 -37.30
N ALA A 171 14.98 -3.53 -36.77
CA ALA A 171 14.63 -4.44 -35.66
C ALA A 171 14.65 -3.68 -34.34
N LEU A 172 13.59 -3.85 -33.53
CA LEU A 172 13.59 -3.42 -32.13
C LEU A 172 14.24 -4.50 -31.27
N GLN A 173 15.00 -4.08 -30.27
CA GLN A 173 15.57 -5.00 -29.29
C GLN A 173 14.64 -5.09 -28.10
N PRO A 174 14.29 -6.31 -27.65
CA PRO A 174 13.47 -6.44 -26.44
C PRO A 174 14.25 -5.98 -25.21
N VAL A 175 13.56 -5.30 -24.33
CA VAL A 175 14.11 -4.89 -23.03
C VAL A 175 14.18 -6.11 -22.13
N VAL A 176 15.38 -6.46 -21.69
CA VAL A 176 15.62 -7.61 -20.81
C VAL A 176 15.91 -7.11 -19.40
N VAL A 177 15.09 -7.53 -18.45
CA VAL A 177 15.26 -7.23 -17.03
C VAL A 177 15.52 -8.53 -16.27
N ASP A 178 16.68 -8.63 -15.62
CA ASP A 178 16.89 -9.66 -14.61
C ASP A 178 16.15 -9.27 -13.33
N THR A 179 14.92 -9.73 -13.22
CA THR A 179 14.01 -9.41 -12.11
C THR A 179 14.64 -9.70 -10.74
N ARG A 180 15.48 -10.74 -10.61
CA ARG A 180 16.16 -11.08 -9.34
C ARG A 180 17.26 -10.08 -9.02
N LYS A 181 18.08 -9.70 -10.01
CA LYS A 181 19.15 -8.70 -9.82
C LYS A 181 18.55 -7.32 -9.57
N GLU A 182 17.50 -6.95 -10.29
CA GLU A 182 16.82 -5.66 -10.10
C GLU A 182 16.19 -5.58 -8.72
N PHE A 183 15.54 -6.64 -8.26
CA PHE A 183 15.01 -6.77 -6.91
C PHE A 183 16.10 -6.60 -5.84
N GLN A 184 17.26 -7.22 -6.02
CA GLN A 184 18.39 -7.10 -5.08
C GLN A 184 19.03 -5.72 -5.08
N LYS A 185 19.19 -5.08 -6.28
CA LYS A 185 19.77 -3.73 -6.39
C LYS A 185 18.93 -2.67 -5.69
N GLN A 186 17.62 -2.82 -5.70
CA GLN A 186 16.67 -1.86 -5.11
C GLN A 186 16.42 -2.09 -3.62
N LEU A 187 16.99 -3.12 -3.00
CA LEU A 187 16.94 -3.35 -1.55
C LEU A 187 17.78 -2.30 -0.79
N LYS A 188 17.67 -1.02 -1.16
CA LYS A 188 18.19 0.10 -0.38
C LYS A 188 17.19 0.38 0.74
N TYR A 189 17.60 0.09 1.96
CA TYR A 189 16.80 0.44 3.13
C TYR A 189 16.71 1.96 3.28
N PRO A 190 15.62 2.46 3.92
CA PRO A 190 15.46 3.89 4.17
C PRO A 190 16.69 4.49 4.88
N GLU A 191 16.99 5.76 4.59
CA GLU A 191 18.08 6.51 5.21
C GLU A 191 17.94 6.67 6.74
N HIS A 192 16.74 6.42 7.27
CA HIS A 192 16.45 6.52 8.70
C HIS A 192 16.79 5.23 9.42
N ASP A 193 17.72 5.29 10.37
CA ASP A 193 18.16 4.15 11.16
C ASP A 193 17.74 4.28 12.64
N PHE A 194 17.50 3.13 13.31
CA PHE A 194 17.19 3.11 14.75
C PHE A 194 18.38 3.47 15.62
N SER A 195 19.60 3.43 15.10
CA SER A 195 20.81 3.94 15.79
C SER A 195 20.75 5.43 16.10
N ASP A 196 19.92 6.20 15.37
CA ASP A 196 19.68 7.62 15.66
C ASP A 196 18.72 7.84 16.84
N VAL A 197 18.02 6.80 17.29
CA VAL A 197 17.01 6.88 18.36
C VAL A 197 17.72 6.68 19.70
N LYS A 198 17.89 7.76 20.45
CA LYS A 198 18.52 7.70 21.77
C LYS A 198 17.56 7.17 22.83
N GLY A 199 18.02 6.18 23.59
CA GLY A 199 17.22 5.53 24.61
C GLY A 199 15.96 4.85 24.06
N GLN A 200 14.85 4.94 24.80
CA GLN A 200 13.53 4.40 24.42
C GLN A 200 13.52 2.90 24.10
N GLU A 201 14.29 2.10 24.84
CA GLU A 201 14.48 0.66 24.61
C GLU A 201 13.14 -0.11 24.60
N GLY A 202 12.21 0.25 25.51
CA GLY A 202 10.88 -0.35 25.55
C GLY A 202 10.05 -0.09 24.29
N ILE A 203 10.24 1.09 23.68
CA ILE A 203 9.54 1.45 22.45
C ILE A 203 10.19 0.74 21.25
N LYS A 204 11.53 0.67 21.20
CA LYS A 204 12.26 -0.11 20.19
C LYS A 204 11.81 -1.58 20.22
N ARG A 205 11.72 -2.19 21.42
CA ARG A 205 11.21 -3.56 21.61
C ARG A 205 9.76 -3.70 21.11
N CYS A 206 8.91 -2.76 21.44
CA CYS A 206 7.52 -2.74 20.99
C CYS A 206 7.41 -2.67 19.44
N MET A 207 8.24 -1.82 18.80
CA MET A 207 8.28 -1.71 17.35
C MET A 207 8.87 -2.96 16.67
N GLU A 208 9.86 -3.61 17.30
CA GLU A 208 10.39 -4.90 16.88
C GLU A 208 9.29 -5.98 16.85
N ILE A 209 8.51 -6.09 17.94
CA ILE A 209 7.37 -7.02 18.03
C ILE A 209 6.33 -6.71 16.97
N ALA A 210 5.98 -5.41 16.82
CA ALA A 210 5.02 -4.98 15.81
C ALA A 210 5.49 -5.34 14.39
N ALA A 211 6.77 -5.10 14.06
CA ALA A 211 7.37 -5.45 12.79
C ALA A 211 7.40 -6.96 12.55
N ALA A 212 7.76 -7.75 13.57
CA ALA A 212 7.84 -9.21 13.47
C ALA A 212 6.48 -9.86 13.23
N GLY A 213 5.44 -9.41 13.92
CA GLY A 213 4.10 -9.98 13.83
C GLY A 213 3.16 -9.29 12.83
N GLY A 214 3.56 -8.15 12.25
CA GLY A 214 2.70 -7.32 11.41
C GLY A 214 1.54 -6.69 12.21
N HIS A 215 1.80 -6.33 13.49
CA HIS A 215 0.80 -5.81 14.41
C HIS A 215 0.55 -4.32 14.20
N ASN A 216 -0.70 -3.91 14.25
CA ASN A 216 -1.08 -2.50 14.28
C ASN A 216 -0.70 -1.88 15.63
N ILE A 217 -0.13 -0.66 15.60
CA ILE A 217 0.41 0.02 16.78
C ILE A 217 -0.11 1.45 16.90
N ILE A 218 -0.38 1.90 18.12
CA ILE A 218 -0.61 3.30 18.43
C ILE A 218 0.42 3.82 19.43
N LEU A 219 1.06 4.93 19.07
CA LEU A 219 2.05 5.64 19.87
C LEU A 219 1.39 6.83 20.58
N ILE A 220 1.42 6.85 21.90
CA ILE A 220 0.75 7.86 22.72
C ILE A 220 1.80 8.61 23.51
N GLY A 221 1.86 9.93 23.37
CA GLY A 221 2.86 10.72 24.10
C GLY A 221 2.75 12.20 23.80
N PRO A 222 3.39 13.05 24.61
CA PRO A 222 3.33 14.49 24.43
C PRO A 222 3.96 14.94 23.10
N PRO A 223 3.69 16.18 22.66
CA PRO A 223 4.41 16.78 21.55
C PRO A 223 5.93 16.73 21.78
N GLY A 224 6.71 16.47 20.74
CA GLY A 224 8.17 16.37 20.84
C GLY A 224 8.72 15.04 21.38
N ALA A 225 7.89 14.08 21.79
CA ALA A 225 8.36 12.77 22.29
C ALA A 225 8.97 11.85 21.19
N GLY A 226 8.98 12.27 19.94
CA GLY A 226 9.62 11.51 18.85
C GLY A 226 8.72 10.50 18.13
N LYS A 227 7.40 10.52 18.34
CA LYS A 227 6.43 9.57 17.73
C LYS A 227 6.57 9.45 16.21
N THR A 228 6.55 10.58 15.51
CA THR A 228 6.69 10.64 14.03
C THR A 228 8.07 10.15 13.57
N MET A 229 9.12 10.47 14.35
CA MET A 229 10.48 10.01 14.09
C MET A 229 10.59 8.48 14.16
N LEU A 230 9.99 7.88 15.18
CA LEU A 230 9.93 6.42 15.37
C LEU A 230 9.15 5.76 14.23
N ALA A 231 7.96 6.28 13.90
CA ALA A 231 7.12 5.73 12.83
C ALA A 231 7.85 5.71 11.46
N LYS A 232 8.60 6.77 11.11
CA LYS A 232 9.38 6.85 9.87
C LYS A 232 10.53 5.83 9.80
N ARG A 233 11.01 5.32 10.95
CA ARG A 233 12.07 4.32 11.02
C ARG A 233 11.54 2.88 10.95
N LEU A 234 10.26 2.66 11.19
CA LEU A 234 9.67 1.31 11.16
C LEU A 234 9.95 0.54 9.86
N PRO A 235 9.88 1.14 8.66
CA PRO A 235 10.21 0.43 7.42
C PRO A 235 11.64 -0.14 7.39
N SER A 236 12.59 0.45 8.12
CA SER A 236 13.98 0.00 8.15
C SER A 236 14.20 -1.33 8.88
N ILE A 237 13.26 -1.71 9.75
CA ILE A 237 13.30 -2.97 10.51
C ILE A 237 12.33 -4.03 9.98
N LEU A 238 11.46 -3.67 9.02
CA LEU A 238 10.58 -4.66 8.38
C LEU A 238 11.39 -5.64 7.53
N PRO A 239 10.97 -6.90 7.44
CA PRO A 239 11.57 -7.87 6.52
C PRO A 239 11.46 -7.38 5.07
N PRO A 240 12.42 -7.72 4.21
CA PRO A 240 12.30 -7.42 2.78
C PRO A 240 11.02 -8.04 2.22
N MET A 241 10.44 -7.41 1.20
CA MET A 241 9.31 -8.03 0.47
C MET A 241 9.80 -9.29 -0.23
N ASN A 242 8.93 -10.28 -0.40
CA ASN A 242 9.16 -11.34 -1.37
C ASN A 242 8.75 -10.87 -2.77
N LEU A 243 9.06 -11.66 -3.79
CA LEU A 243 8.79 -11.27 -5.19
C LEU A 243 7.29 -11.06 -5.45
N GLN A 244 6.43 -11.88 -4.86
CA GLN A 244 4.99 -11.78 -5.02
C GLN A 244 4.45 -10.50 -4.37
N GLU A 245 4.86 -10.19 -3.13
CA GLU A 245 4.52 -8.93 -2.46
C GLU A 245 4.96 -7.71 -3.28
N ALA A 246 6.18 -7.78 -3.87
CA ALA A 246 6.70 -6.71 -4.71
C ALA A 246 5.89 -6.52 -6.00
N LEU A 247 5.49 -7.61 -6.65
CA LEU A 247 4.64 -7.56 -7.85
C LEU A 247 3.25 -7.00 -7.55
N GLU A 248 2.60 -7.44 -6.47
CA GLU A 248 1.28 -6.93 -6.05
C GLU A 248 1.35 -5.43 -5.74
N THR A 249 2.38 -5.01 -5.00
CA THR A 249 2.60 -3.59 -4.68
C THR A 249 2.86 -2.79 -5.95
N THR A 250 3.69 -3.30 -6.86
CA THR A 250 4.00 -2.62 -8.12
C THR A 250 2.76 -2.46 -9.00
N LYS A 251 1.87 -3.45 -9.09
CA LYS A 251 0.60 -3.36 -9.83
C LYS A 251 -0.23 -2.16 -9.38
N ILE A 252 -0.40 -1.98 -8.06
CA ILE A 252 -1.19 -0.87 -7.50
C ILE A 252 -0.58 0.49 -7.88
N HIS A 253 0.74 0.61 -7.76
CA HIS A 253 1.45 1.85 -8.12
C HIS A 253 1.50 2.09 -9.63
N SER A 254 1.54 1.02 -10.45
CA SER A 254 1.49 1.05 -11.90
C SER A 254 0.20 1.70 -12.41
N VAL A 255 -0.94 1.28 -11.89
CA VAL A 255 -2.27 1.83 -12.24
C VAL A 255 -2.37 3.34 -11.97
N LEU A 256 -1.61 3.83 -10.99
CA LEU A 256 -1.52 5.27 -10.70
C LEU A 256 -0.44 6.01 -11.50
N GLY A 257 0.36 5.31 -12.32
CA GLY A 257 1.50 5.89 -13.04
C GLY A 257 2.63 6.34 -12.11
N LYS A 258 2.81 5.66 -10.97
CA LYS A 258 3.81 6.03 -9.95
C LYS A 258 5.08 5.17 -9.96
N VAL A 259 5.24 4.28 -10.93
CA VAL A 259 6.41 3.36 -11.05
C VAL A 259 7.58 3.99 -11.81
N LYS A 260 7.59 5.26 -12.10
CA LYS A 260 8.57 6.00 -12.92
C LYS A 260 9.97 5.36 -12.99
N ASN A 261 10.37 4.88 -14.18
CA ASN A 261 11.73 4.33 -14.51
C ASN A 261 12.29 3.31 -13.48
N LYS A 262 11.44 2.76 -12.62
CA LYS A 262 11.76 1.70 -11.66
C LYS A 262 11.03 0.46 -12.12
N GLY A 263 11.75 -0.61 -12.38
CA GLY A 263 11.12 -1.85 -12.78
C GLY A 263 10.15 -2.35 -11.70
N LEU A 264 10.65 -2.69 -10.53
CA LEU A 264 9.90 -3.31 -9.43
C LEU A 264 10.01 -2.47 -8.15
N ILE A 265 8.91 -2.31 -7.41
CA ILE A 265 8.95 -1.73 -6.07
C ILE A 265 9.37 -2.83 -5.11
N SER A 266 10.59 -2.76 -4.59
CA SER A 266 11.17 -3.74 -3.67
C SER A 266 11.21 -3.26 -2.21
N ILE A 267 10.97 -1.98 -1.98
CA ILE A 267 10.93 -1.36 -0.64
C ILE A 267 9.47 -1.25 -0.20
N ARG A 268 9.19 -1.68 1.04
CA ARG A 268 7.85 -1.56 1.63
C ARG A 268 7.39 -0.11 1.64
N PRO A 269 6.23 0.22 1.05
CA PRO A 269 5.73 1.59 1.01
C PRO A 269 5.50 2.15 2.42
N PHE A 270 5.83 3.43 2.60
CA PHE A 270 5.46 4.21 3.78
C PHE A 270 4.56 5.35 3.35
N ARG A 271 3.29 5.32 3.78
CA ARG A 271 2.30 6.34 3.45
C ARG A 271 1.91 7.10 4.70
N SER A 272 1.92 8.42 4.63
CA SER A 272 1.61 9.30 5.75
C SER A 272 0.69 10.42 5.28
N PRO A 273 -0.61 10.15 5.08
CA PRO A 273 -1.55 11.18 4.69
C PRO A 273 -1.77 12.17 5.84
N HIS A 274 -1.98 13.44 5.48
CA HIS A 274 -2.32 14.48 6.44
C HIS A 274 -3.73 14.27 6.99
N HIS A 275 -4.02 14.68 8.24
CA HIS A 275 -5.32 14.50 8.89
C HIS A 275 -6.49 15.20 8.17
N THR A 276 -6.22 16.17 7.28
CA THR A 276 -7.23 16.84 6.44
C THR A 276 -7.65 16.03 5.22
N ILE A 277 -7.09 14.85 5.00
CA ILE A 277 -7.40 13.99 3.85
C ILE A 277 -8.90 13.68 3.79
N SER A 278 -9.46 13.59 2.59
CA SER A 278 -10.83 13.12 2.39
C SER A 278 -10.91 11.59 2.46
N ASP A 279 -12.09 11.06 2.76
CA ASP A 279 -12.39 9.62 2.69
C ASP A 279 -12.09 9.02 1.31
N VAL A 280 -12.45 9.73 0.24
CA VAL A 280 -12.13 9.33 -1.15
C VAL A 280 -10.63 9.27 -1.41
N ALA A 281 -9.83 10.21 -0.90
CA ALA A 281 -8.39 10.17 -1.09
C ALA A 281 -7.73 9.08 -0.24
N LEU A 282 -8.28 8.76 0.93
CA LEU A 282 -7.76 7.70 1.79
C LEU A 282 -8.10 6.30 1.25
N VAL A 283 -9.36 6.04 0.94
CA VAL A 283 -9.87 4.72 0.51
C VAL A 283 -9.67 4.51 -0.98
N GLY A 284 -9.85 5.55 -1.73
CA GLY A 284 -9.96 5.54 -3.18
C GLY A 284 -11.35 5.90 -3.66
N GLY A 285 -11.50 6.16 -4.93
CA GLY A 285 -12.77 6.56 -5.53
C GLY A 285 -12.59 7.39 -6.78
N GLY A 286 -13.55 8.25 -7.05
CA GLY A 286 -13.64 9.03 -8.27
C GLY A 286 -14.76 8.54 -9.19
N ALA A 287 -14.94 9.20 -10.32
CA ALA A 287 -15.87 8.74 -11.38
C ALA A 287 -15.42 7.37 -11.91
N TYR A 288 -14.12 7.18 -11.96
CA TYR A 288 -13.42 5.90 -12.16
C TYR A 288 -12.70 5.55 -10.87
N PRO A 289 -13.02 4.40 -10.27
CA PRO A 289 -12.41 3.99 -9.02
C PRO A 289 -10.89 3.93 -9.16
N GLN A 290 -10.17 4.78 -8.43
CA GLN A 290 -8.72 4.77 -8.31
C GLN A 290 -8.34 4.35 -6.90
N PRO A 291 -7.21 3.63 -6.71
CA PRO A 291 -6.76 3.24 -5.37
C PRO A 291 -6.34 4.48 -4.56
N GLY A 292 -6.69 4.49 -3.27
CA GLY A 292 -6.31 5.52 -2.31
C GLY A 292 -5.01 5.24 -1.56
N GLU A 293 -4.73 6.07 -0.54
CA GLU A 293 -3.53 5.94 0.30
C GLU A 293 -3.44 4.57 1.01
N ILE A 294 -4.59 4.00 1.40
CA ILE A 294 -4.67 2.66 2.01
C ILE A 294 -4.12 1.59 1.07
N SER A 295 -4.56 1.57 -0.18
CA SER A 295 -4.07 0.61 -1.17
C SER A 295 -2.63 0.90 -1.59
N MET A 296 -2.22 2.18 -1.62
CA MET A 296 -0.82 2.55 -1.85
C MET A 296 0.12 2.14 -0.70
N ALA A 297 -0.42 1.88 0.49
CA ALA A 297 0.35 1.35 1.62
C ALA A 297 0.42 -0.19 1.63
N HIS A 298 -0.16 -0.86 0.64
CA HIS A 298 -0.18 -2.33 0.55
C HIS A 298 1.22 -2.93 0.70
N ASN A 299 1.34 -3.98 1.52
CA ASN A 299 2.59 -4.62 1.95
C ASN A 299 3.59 -3.70 2.65
N GLY A 300 3.13 -2.55 3.14
CA GLY A 300 3.93 -1.53 3.80
C GLY A 300 3.28 -0.97 5.05
N VAL A 301 3.49 0.32 5.30
CA VAL A 301 3.06 1.04 6.51
C VAL A 301 2.15 2.20 6.12
N LEU A 302 1.00 2.28 6.78
CA LEU A 302 0.15 3.47 6.79
C LEU A 302 0.32 4.17 8.13
N PHE A 303 0.89 5.36 8.12
CA PHE A 303 1.09 6.17 9.32
C PHE A 303 0.05 7.29 9.39
N LEU A 304 -0.73 7.29 10.47
CA LEU A 304 -1.71 8.34 10.77
C LEU A 304 -1.23 9.12 11.99
N ASP A 305 -0.63 10.28 11.73
CA ASP A 305 -0.20 11.19 12.79
C ASP A 305 -1.40 11.98 13.32
N GLU A 306 -1.44 12.25 14.62
CA GLU A 306 -2.53 12.96 15.28
C GLU A 306 -3.91 12.32 15.02
N LEU A 307 -4.03 11.02 15.26
CA LEU A 307 -5.22 10.21 14.97
C LEU A 307 -6.57 10.87 15.36
N PRO A 308 -6.73 11.53 16.54
CA PRO A 308 -7.98 12.18 16.90
C PRO A 308 -8.32 13.42 16.07
N GLU A 309 -7.40 13.94 15.25
CA GLU A 309 -7.66 15.10 14.38
C GLU A 309 -8.24 14.72 13.03
N PHE A 310 -8.20 13.44 12.66
CA PHE A 310 -8.91 12.96 11.48
C PHE A 310 -10.43 13.05 11.66
N LYS A 311 -11.13 13.34 10.57
CA LYS A 311 -12.59 13.28 10.56
C LYS A 311 -13.06 11.88 10.92
N ARG A 312 -14.11 11.77 11.75
CA ARG A 312 -14.66 10.49 12.18
C ARG A 312 -15.05 9.59 11.01
N SER A 313 -15.65 10.14 9.94
CA SER A 313 -15.97 9.39 8.72
C SER A 313 -14.75 8.74 8.09
N VAL A 314 -13.62 9.45 8.05
CA VAL A 314 -12.33 8.95 7.52
C VAL A 314 -11.78 7.79 8.35
N LEU A 315 -11.94 7.84 9.68
CA LEU A 315 -11.51 6.76 10.56
C LEU A 315 -12.42 5.52 10.47
N GLU A 316 -13.72 5.71 10.29
CA GLU A 316 -14.69 4.60 10.21
C GLU A 316 -14.50 3.76 8.93
N VAL A 317 -14.13 4.37 7.79
CA VAL A 317 -13.88 3.62 6.54
C VAL A 317 -12.63 2.74 6.61
N MET A 318 -11.72 2.96 7.57
CA MET A 318 -10.56 2.11 7.78
C MET A 318 -10.87 0.76 8.44
N ARG A 319 -12.08 0.59 9.01
CA ARG A 319 -12.43 -0.64 9.74
C ARG A 319 -12.44 -1.86 8.85
N GLN A 320 -12.96 -1.74 7.63
CA GLN A 320 -12.99 -2.84 6.67
C GLN A 320 -11.56 -3.24 6.22
N PRO A 321 -10.71 -2.35 5.69
CA PRO A 321 -9.38 -2.76 5.25
C PRO A 321 -8.47 -3.29 6.35
N LEU A 322 -8.65 -2.89 7.61
CA LEU A 322 -7.92 -3.45 8.74
C LEU A 322 -8.34 -4.90 9.08
N GLU A 323 -9.53 -5.31 8.67
CA GLU A 323 -10.06 -6.66 8.91
C GLU A 323 -9.89 -7.55 7.68
N ASP A 324 -10.38 -7.10 6.52
CA ASP A 324 -10.45 -7.86 5.28
C ASP A 324 -9.18 -7.75 4.43
N ARG A 325 -8.33 -6.74 4.68
CA ARG A 325 -7.10 -6.43 3.93
C ARG A 325 -7.34 -6.10 2.46
N GLU A 326 -8.51 -5.64 2.18
CA GLU A 326 -8.93 -5.15 0.89
C GLU A 326 -9.88 -3.97 1.04
N VAL A 327 -9.97 -3.17 0.00
CA VAL A 327 -10.87 -2.04 -0.11
C VAL A 327 -11.78 -2.25 -1.30
N THR A 328 -13.07 -2.32 -1.07
CA THR A 328 -14.08 -2.40 -2.14
C THR A 328 -14.70 -1.03 -2.36
N ILE A 329 -14.52 -0.50 -3.57
CA ILE A 329 -15.11 0.77 -4.01
C ILE A 329 -16.30 0.44 -4.90
N SER A 330 -17.51 0.65 -4.38
CA SER A 330 -18.75 0.47 -5.16
C SER A 330 -19.28 1.80 -5.66
N ARG A 331 -19.60 1.87 -6.94
CA ARG A 331 -20.28 2.97 -7.64
C ARG A 331 -21.43 2.41 -8.46
N ALA A 332 -22.36 3.25 -8.88
CA ALA A 332 -23.57 2.83 -9.61
C ALA A 332 -23.30 1.90 -10.80
N LYS A 333 -22.13 2.01 -11.44
CA LYS A 333 -21.77 1.22 -12.63
C LYS A 333 -20.63 0.25 -12.41
N PHE A 334 -19.88 0.36 -11.30
CA PHE A 334 -18.64 -0.39 -11.11
C PHE A 334 -18.45 -0.77 -9.65
N THR A 335 -17.94 -1.97 -9.43
CA THR A 335 -17.40 -2.39 -8.14
C THR A 335 -15.98 -2.89 -8.39
N VAL A 336 -15.02 -2.31 -7.66
CA VAL A 336 -13.59 -2.64 -7.77
C VAL A 336 -13.06 -2.92 -6.38
N THR A 337 -12.30 -4.00 -6.25
CA THR A 337 -11.59 -4.34 -5.02
C THR A 337 -10.10 -4.14 -5.22
N TYR A 338 -9.46 -3.41 -4.31
CA TYR A 338 -8.02 -3.20 -4.26
C TYR A 338 -7.42 -3.90 -3.05
N PRO A 339 -6.26 -4.56 -3.20
CA PRO A 339 -5.52 -5.08 -2.05
C PRO A 339 -5.12 -3.95 -1.10
N ALA A 340 -5.22 -4.22 0.22
CA ALA A 340 -4.98 -3.23 1.27
C ALA A 340 -4.37 -3.87 2.53
N SER A 341 -3.45 -4.82 2.35
CA SER A 341 -2.72 -5.44 3.45
C SER A 341 -1.58 -4.52 3.89
N PHE A 342 -1.82 -3.69 4.90
CA PHE A 342 -0.84 -2.75 5.45
C PHE A 342 -0.74 -2.90 6.97
N MET A 343 0.34 -2.41 7.53
CA MET A 343 0.52 -2.23 8.97
C MET A 343 0.13 -0.81 9.34
N LEU A 344 -0.88 -0.66 10.22
CA LEU A 344 -1.28 0.64 10.74
C LEU A 344 -0.33 1.06 11.86
N VAL A 345 0.27 2.23 11.70
CA VAL A 345 0.94 2.97 12.78
C VAL A 345 0.15 4.25 13.02
N ALA A 346 -0.36 4.42 14.21
CA ALA A 346 -1.05 5.64 14.59
C ALA A 346 -0.26 6.39 15.65
N SER A 347 -0.40 7.70 15.72
CA SER A 347 0.09 8.50 16.82
C SER A 347 -1.02 9.37 17.39
N MET A 348 -0.94 9.66 18.68
CA MET A 348 -1.81 10.63 19.31
C MET A 348 -1.15 11.28 20.52
N ASN A 349 -1.64 12.43 20.89
CA ASN A 349 -1.31 13.05 22.17
C ASN A 349 -2.17 12.43 23.28
N PRO A 350 -1.70 12.43 24.54
CA PRO A 350 -2.44 11.85 25.65
C PRO A 350 -3.72 12.60 26.01
N SER A 351 -3.83 13.87 25.60
CA SER A 351 -4.97 14.74 25.88
C SER A 351 -5.12 15.83 24.82
N PRO A 352 -6.23 16.57 24.81
CA PRO A 352 -6.40 17.74 23.91
C PRO A 352 -5.33 18.82 24.10
N THR A 353 -4.81 18.97 25.31
CA THR A 353 -3.73 19.94 25.64
C THR A 353 -2.33 19.45 25.28
N GLY A 354 -2.23 18.19 24.86
CA GLY A 354 -0.96 17.56 24.52
C GLY A 354 -0.26 16.85 25.67
N TYR A 355 -0.68 17.06 26.91
CA TYR A 355 -0.05 16.53 28.11
C TYR A 355 -1.08 15.87 29.04
N PHE A 356 -0.66 14.86 29.82
CA PHE A 356 -1.52 14.29 30.87
C PHE A 356 -1.85 15.31 31.97
N THR A 357 -0.86 16.14 32.30
CA THR A 357 -1.02 17.29 33.19
C THR A 357 -0.43 18.49 32.48
N ASP A 358 -1.18 19.59 32.36
CA ASP A 358 -0.68 20.80 31.76
C ASP A 358 0.53 21.31 32.56
N PRO A 359 1.74 21.43 31.95
CA PRO A 359 2.93 21.91 32.65
C PRO A 359 2.80 23.35 33.13
N TYR A 360 1.89 24.15 32.56
CA TYR A 360 1.72 25.57 32.87
C TYR A 360 0.59 25.83 33.88
N SER A 361 -0.50 25.09 33.81
CA SER A 361 -1.66 25.28 34.70
C SER A 361 -1.71 24.32 35.88
N LYS A 362 -0.92 23.24 35.88
CA LYS A 362 -0.98 22.12 36.85
C LYS A 362 -2.35 21.45 36.94
N LEU A 363 -3.29 21.82 36.08
CA LEU A 363 -4.62 21.27 35.93
C LEU A 363 -4.64 20.39 34.68
N GLY A 364 -5.02 19.14 34.82
CA GLY A 364 -5.28 18.27 33.68
C GLY A 364 -6.60 18.66 32.97
N PRO A 365 -6.85 18.14 31.76
CA PRO A 365 -8.12 18.32 31.07
C PRO A 365 -9.26 17.75 31.92
N SER A 366 -10.44 18.37 31.82
CA SER A 366 -11.63 17.87 32.49
C SER A 366 -12.04 16.49 31.95
N ALA A 367 -12.76 15.71 32.76
CA ALA A 367 -13.28 14.41 32.34
C ALA A 367 -14.12 14.51 31.07
N THR A 368 -14.90 15.57 30.91
CA THR A 368 -15.73 15.82 29.73
C THR A 368 -14.89 16.09 28.48
N GLU A 369 -13.81 16.87 28.59
CA GLU A 369 -12.89 17.13 27.49
C GLU A 369 -12.16 15.87 27.06
N MET A 370 -11.68 15.07 28.02
CA MET A 370 -11.07 13.77 27.73
C MET A 370 -12.04 12.81 27.05
N GLN A 371 -13.28 12.72 27.54
CA GLN A 371 -14.30 11.87 26.94
C GLN A 371 -14.62 12.31 25.49
N ARG A 372 -14.71 13.62 25.24
CA ARG A 372 -14.92 14.17 23.89
C ARG A 372 -13.72 13.89 22.99
N TYR A 373 -12.51 14.04 23.50
CA TYR A 373 -11.27 13.78 22.76
C TYR A 373 -11.16 12.30 22.36
N MET A 374 -11.29 11.39 23.32
CA MET A 374 -11.28 9.95 23.07
C MET A 374 -12.45 9.46 22.22
N GLY A 375 -13.61 10.09 22.35
CA GLY A 375 -14.81 9.79 21.56
C GLY A 375 -14.68 10.09 20.06
N LYS A 376 -13.63 10.82 19.64
CA LYS A 376 -13.30 11.00 18.22
C LYS A 376 -12.86 9.67 17.57
N ILE A 377 -12.23 8.78 18.33
CA ILE A 377 -11.79 7.45 17.88
C ILE A 377 -12.83 6.45 18.37
N SER A 378 -13.39 5.67 17.44
CA SER A 378 -14.38 4.67 17.83
C SER A 378 -13.74 3.46 18.52
N GLY A 379 -14.43 2.90 19.51
CA GLY A 379 -14.02 1.67 20.18
C GLY A 379 -13.68 0.53 19.19
N PRO A 380 -14.55 0.26 18.18
CA PRO A 380 -14.25 -0.74 17.15
C PRO A 380 -12.97 -0.49 16.34
N LEU A 381 -12.51 0.74 16.16
CA LEU A 381 -11.23 1.04 15.53
C LEU A 381 -10.06 0.73 16.48
N LEU A 382 -10.16 1.17 17.75
CA LEU A 382 -9.17 0.87 18.79
C LEU A 382 -9.01 -0.64 19.00
N ASP A 383 -10.11 -1.39 18.99
CA ASP A 383 -10.10 -2.85 19.06
C ASP A 383 -9.26 -3.52 17.95
N ARG A 384 -9.00 -2.84 16.83
CA ARG A 384 -8.20 -3.35 15.70
C ARG A 384 -6.72 -2.98 15.77
N ILE A 385 -6.35 -2.18 16.75
CA ILE A 385 -4.96 -1.86 17.06
C ILE A 385 -4.47 -2.86 18.11
N ASP A 386 -3.42 -3.62 17.77
CA ASP A 386 -2.95 -4.73 18.61
C ASP A 386 -2.11 -4.24 19.79
N ILE A 387 -1.32 -3.18 19.58
CA ILE A 387 -0.30 -2.69 20.49
C ILE A 387 -0.53 -1.21 20.80
N HIS A 388 -0.62 -0.88 22.07
CA HIS A 388 -0.72 0.48 22.58
C HIS A 388 0.50 0.77 23.44
N ILE A 389 1.28 1.81 23.10
CA ILE A 389 2.48 2.16 23.85
C ILE A 389 2.56 3.64 24.16
N GLU A 390 2.97 3.95 25.39
CA GLU A 390 3.24 5.30 25.83
C GLU A 390 4.69 5.68 25.49
N VAL A 391 4.85 6.81 24.80
CA VAL A 391 6.13 7.38 24.38
C VAL A 391 6.46 8.54 25.29
N GLU A 392 7.42 8.34 26.16
CA GLU A 392 7.92 9.39 27.05
C GLU A 392 9.01 10.24 26.38
N PRO A 393 9.12 11.53 26.73
CA PRO A 393 10.24 12.36 26.29
C PRO A 393 11.57 11.77 26.76
N VAL A 394 12.58 11.82 25.90
CA VAL A 394 13.92 11.32 26.23
C VAL A 394 14.58 12.30 27.21
N PRO A 395 15.08 11.85 28.38
CA PRO A 395 15.84 12.69 29.29
C PRO A 395 17.11 13.27 28.64
N PHE A 396 17.52 14.48 29.08
CA PHE A 396 18.67 15.18 28.51
C PHE A 396 19.97 14.36 28.58
N GLU A 397 20.16 13.64 29.66
CA GLU A 397 21.33 12.76 29.88
C GLU A 397 21.45 11.67 28.81
N LYS A 398 20.31 11.11 28.35
CA LYS A 398 20.29 10.13 27.26
C LYS A 398 20.48 10.77 25.88
N LEU A 399 20.01 11.99 25.68
CA LEU A 399 20.20 12.74 24.42
C LEU A 399 21.68 13.11 24.20
N SER A 400 22.41 13.42 25.27
CA SER A 400 23.84 13.76 25.22
C SER A 400 24.76 12.54 25.18
N ASP A 401 24.23 11.33 25.31
CA ASP A 401 25.01 10.11 25.28
C ASP A 401 25.57 9.83 23.87
N THR A 402 26.87 9.67 23.77
CA THR A 402 27.57 9.41 22.50
C THR A 402 27.70 7.93 22.17
N ARG A 403 27.25 7.03 23.06
CA ARG A 403 27.28 5.58 22.80
C ARG A 403 26.42 5.24 21.59
N ALA A 404 26.90 4.30 20.80
CA ALA A 404 26.15 3.77 19.66
C ALA A 404 24.90 3.04 20.14
N GLU A 405 23.78 3.39 19.58
CA GLU A 405 22.51 2.71 19.79
C GLU A 405 22.38 1.52 18.83
N GLU A 406 21.41 0.65 19.08
CA GLU A 406 21.18 -0.52 18.24
C GLU A 406 20.74 -0.13 16.83
N SER A 407 21.40 -0.71 15.81
CA SER A 407 21.10 -0.42 14.40
C SER A 407 19.83 -1.11 13.92
N SER A 408 19.18 -0.51 12.93
CA SER A 408 18.03 -1.12 12.23
C SER A 408 18.37 -2.48 11.64
N GLU A 409 19.62 -2.71 11.22
CA GLU A 409 20.06 -3.99 10.67
C GLU A 409 20.01 -5.10 11.72
N SER A 410 20.48 -4.82 12.94
CA SER A 410 20.44 -5.78 14.04
C SER A 410 19.01 -6.19 14.39
N ILE A 411 18.12 -5.20 14.56
CA ILE A 411 16.69 -5.45 14.83
C ILE A 411 16.06 -6.24 13.68
N ARG A 412 16.31 -5.83 12.43
CA ARG A 412 15.75 -6.50 11.25
C ARG A 412 16.17 -7.96 11.13
N LYS A 413 17.39 -8.32 11.51
CA LYS A 413 17.83 -9.72 11.53
C LYS A 413 16.95 -10.57 12.44
N ARG A 414 16.65 -10.09 13.66
CA ARG A 414 15.75 -10.79 14.59
C ARG A 414 14.31 -10.86 14.08
N VAL A 415 13.82 -9.73 13.54
CA VAL A 415 12.50 -9.66 12.94
C VAL A 415 12.36 -10.64 11.76
N THR A 416 13.39 -10.74 10.91
CA THR A 416 13.39 -11.68 9.78
C THR A 416 13.38 -13.12 10.24
N ALA A 417 14.20 -13.49 11.22
CA ALA A 417 14.22 -14.84 11.79
C ALA A 417 12.86 -15.22 12.40
N ALA A 418 12.23 -14.31 13.16
CA ALA A 418 10.88 -14.54 13.69
C ALA A 418 9.84 -14.72 12.56
N ARG A 419 10.00 -13.99 11.45
CA ARG A 419 9.12 -14.09 10.28
C ARG A 419 9.30 -15.40 9.53
N GLU A 420 10.50 -15.96 9.47
CA GLU A 420 10.77 -17.29 8.90
C GLU A 420 10.03 -18.38 9.68
N HIS A 421 10.02 -18.33 11.02
CA HIS A 421 9.20 -19.24 11.82
C HIS A 421 7.70 -19.15 11.50
N GLN A 422 7.20 -17.93 11.22
CA GLN A 422 5.79 -17.72 10.85
C GLN A 422 5.52 -18.25 9.44
N THR A 423 6.41 -18.05 8.50
CA THR A 423 6.29 -18.57 7.13
C THR A 423 6.17 -20.09 7.13
N LEU A 424 7.03 -20.79 7.88
CA LEU A 424 6.96 -22.25 8.05
C LEU A 424 5.64 -22.68 8.72
N ARG A 425 5.21 -21.94 9.75
CA ARG A 425 3.94 -22.20 10.46
C ARG A 425 2.73 -22.12 9.56
N PHE A 426 2.73 -21.18 8.62
CA PHE A 426 1.59 -20.88 7.75
C PHE A 426 1.73 -21.42 6.34
N GLU A 427 2.70 -22.31 6.05
CA GLU A 427 2.94 -22.87 4.72
C GLU A 427 1.65 -23.46 4.08
N ALA A 428 0.81 -24.12 4.89
CA ALA A 428 -0.49 -24.66 4.46
C ALA A 428 -1.60 -23.59 4.34
N HIS A 429 -1.31 -22.30 4.58
CA HIS A 429 -2.28 -21.22 4.64
C HIS A 429 -1.82 -20.03 3.80
N PRO A 430 -1.96 -20.07 2.45
CA PRO A 430 -1.36 -19.08 1.55
C PRO A 430 -1.78 -17.62 1.78
N ASN A 431 -2.92 -17.42 2.46
CA ASN A 431 -3.45 -16.08 2.76
C ASN A 431 -2.98 -15.52 4.12
N ILE A 432 -2.05 -16.20 4.81
CA ILE A 432 -1.55 -15.79 6.13
C ILE A 432 -0.03 -15.73 6.08
N ASN A 433 0.51 -14.54 6.19
CA ASN A 433 1.95 -14.29 6.12
C ASN A 433 2.57 -14.05 7.51
N TYR A 434 1.77 -13.63 8.51
CA TYR A 434 2.25 -13.27 9.84
C TYR A 434 1.18 -13.41 10.93
N ASN A 435 1.62 -13.42 12.19
CA ASN A 435 0.77 -13.74 13.33
C ASN A 435 -0.45 -12.84 13.51
N ALA A 436 -0.35 -11.53 13.19
CA ALA A 436 -1.50 -10.63 13.28
C ALA A 436 -2.66 -11.06 12.37
N GLN A 437 -2.36 -11.86 11.35
CA GLN A 437 -3.35 -12.36 10.40
C GLN A 437 -4.07 -13.64 10.85
N MET A 438 -3.67 -14.28 11.95
CA MET A 438 -4.33 -15.47 12.45
C MET A 438 -5.82 -15.23 12.73
N ASN A 439 -6.65 -16.16 12.29
CA ASN A 439 -8.05 -16.23 12.71
C ASN A 439 -8.19 -17.08 14.00
N THR A 440 -9.40 -17.17 14.54
CA THR A 440 -9.66 -17.88 15.79
C THR A 440 -9.24 -19.37 15.75
N ARG A 441 -9.31 -20.04 14.59
CA ARG A 441 -8.84 -21.44 14.47
C ARG A 441 -7.33 -21.53 14.65
N GLN A 442 -6.58 -20.61 14.00
CA GLN A 442 -5.13 -20.59 14.08
C GLN A 442 -4.66 -20.17 15.46
N ILE A 443 -5.34 -19.22 16.11
CA ILE A 443 -5.03 -18.84 17.49
C ILE A 443 -5.16 -20.05 18.39
N ARG A 444 -6.25 -20.80 18.33
CA ARG A 444 -6.44 -22.04 19.11
C ARG A 444 -5.38 -23.12 18.82
N LYS A 445 -4.89 -23.19 17.60
CA LYS A 445 -3.87 -24.18 17.18
C LYS A 445 -2.47 -23.79 17.65
N TYR A 446 -2.08 -22.52 17.44
CA TYR A 446 -0.70 -22.06 17.55
C TYR A 446 -0.39 -21.23 18.81
N CYS A 447 -1.41 -20.80 19.57
CA CYS A 447 -1.27 -20.03 20.79
C CYS A 447 -1.81 -20.82 22.00
N LYS A 448 -1.49 -22.13 22.07
CA LYS A 448 -1.86 -22.96 23.23
C LYS A 448 -1.15 -22.46 24.48
N LEU A 449 -1.88 -22.31 25.57
CA LEU A 449 -1.38 -21.87 26.86
C LEU A 449 -1.30 -23.06 27.83
N ASP A 450 -0.29 -23.05 28.69
CA ASP A 450 -0.27 -23.89 29.89
C ASP A 450 -1.21 -23.32 30.97
N SER A 451 -1.37 -24.05 32.08
CA SER A 451 -2.25 -23.63 33.17
C SER A 451 -1.83 -22.28 33.76
N THR A 452 -0.54 -22.08 33.98
CA THR A 452 0.03 -20.85 34.56
C THR A 452 -0.24 -19.63 33.69
N SER A 453 0.01 -19.74 32.36
CA SER A 453 -0.25 -18.69 31.40
C SER A 453 -1.74 -18.39 31.25
N SER A 454 -2.60 -19.43 31.30
CA SER A 454 -4.05 -19.30 31.27
C SER A 454 -4.59 -18.56 32.48
N ASP A 455 -4.12 -18.91 33.69
CA ASP A 455 -4.52 -18.24 34.94
C ASP A 455 -4.05 -16.79 34.99
N LEU A 456 -2.83 -16.50 34.50
CA LEU A 456 -2.33 -15.12 34.39
C LEU A 456 -3.21 -14.29 33.47
N LEU A 457 -3.53 -14.80 32.28
CA LEU A 457 -4.36 -14.11 31.30
C LEU A 457 -5.80 -13.91 31.82
N LYS A 458 -6.38 -14.93 32.46
CA LYS A 458 -7.71 -14.83 33.11
C LYS A 458 -7.75 -13.72 34.15
N LYS A 459 -6.78 -13.69 35.08
CA LYS A 459 -6.67 -12.63 36.10
C LYS A 459 -6.54 -11.24 35.47
N ALA A 460 -5.76 -11.12 34.38
CA ALA A 460 -5.60 -9.86 33.66
C ALA A 460 -6.92 -9.43 33.00
N MET A 461 -7.65 -10.37 32.35
CA MET A 461 -8.95 -10.11 31.73
C MET A 461 -9.97 -9.56 32.74
N GLU A 462 -10.06 -10.21 33.90
CA GLU A 462 -10.97 -9.81 34.99
C GLU A 462 -10.56 -8.44 35.58
N ARG A 463 -9.26 -8.26 35.92
CA ARG A 463 -8.78 -7.04 36.57
C ARG A 463 -8.81 -5.81 35.67
N LEU A 464 -8.55 -5.98 34.37
CA LEU A 464 -8.48 -4.89 33.40
C LEU A 464 -9.76 -4.75 32.56
N SER A 465 -10.79 -5.56 32.83
CA SER A 465 -12.07 -5.58 32.09
C SER A 465 -11.88 -5.70 30.58
N LEU A 466 -10.96 -6.58 30.14
CA LEU A 466 -10.58 -6.73 28.73
C LEU A 466 -11.68 -7.46 27.93
N SER A 467 -11.89 -7.05 26.70
CA SER A 467 -12.83 -7.69 25.78
C SER A 467 -12.32 -9.03 25.22
N ALA A 468 -13.22 -9.87 24.68
CA ALA A 468 -12.84 -11.09 23.98
C ALA A 468 -11.88 -10.81 22.77
N ARG A 469 -12.02 -9.65 22.14
CA ARG A 469 -11.11 -9.22 21.07
C ARG A 469 -9.71 -8.93 21.61
N ALA A 470 -9.62 -8.28 22.77
CA ALA A 470 -8.35 -8.04 23.45
C ALA A 470 -7.64 -9.37 23.79
N TYR A 471 -8.40 -10.39 24.21
CA TYR A 471 -7.86 -11.74 24.42
C TYR A 471 -7.14 -12.29 23.18
N ASP A 472 -7.80 -12.29 22.03
CA ASP A 472 -7.21 -12.77 20.77
C ASP A 472 -5.96 -11.95 20.38
N ARG A 473 -5.99 -10.61 20.59
CA ARG A 473 -4.84 -9.73 20.31
C ARG A 473 -3.63 -10.04 21.20
N ILE A 474 -3.86 -10.19 22.50
CA ILE A 474 -2.80 -10.56 23.44
C ILE A 474 -2.15 -11.88 23.03
N LEU A 475 -2.93 -12.89 22.64
CA LEU A 475 -2.40 -14.18 22.19
C LEU A 475 -1.55 -14.07 20.92
N LYS A 476 -1.98 -13.27 19.94
CA LYS A 476 -1.20 -13.03 18.72
C LYS A 476 0.13 -12.33 19.00
N VAL A 477 0.11 -11.31 19.86
CA VAL A 477 1.30 -10.58 20.28
C VAL A 477 2.24 -11.48 21.08
N ALA A 478 1.72 -12.25 22.05
CA ALA A 478 2.50 -13.20 22.83
C ALA A 478 3.16 -14.30 21.97
N ARG A 479 2.44 -14.79 20.93
CA ARG A 479 3.03 -15.71 19.95
C ARG A 479 4.19 -15.06 19.18
N THR A 480 4.06 -13.79 18.83
CA THR A 480 5.12 -13.05 18.13
C THR A 480 6.33 -12.84 19.02
N ILE A 481 6.13 -12.52 20.31
CA ILE A 481 7.21 -12.42 21.29
C ILE A 481 7.96 -13.75 21.39
N ALA A 482 7.21 -14.87 21.50
CA ALA A 482 7.78 -16.20 21.54
C ALA A 482 8.55 -16.57 20.26
N ASP A 483 8.10 -16.10 19.08
CA ASP A 483 8.82 -16.30 17.81
C ASP A 483 10.14 -15.51 17.76
N LEU A 484 10.17 -14.29 18.30
CA LEU A 484 11.40 -13.49 18.44
C LEU A 484 12.43 -14.15 19.37
N GLU A 485 11.98 -14.93 20.32
CA GLU A 485 12.82 -15.70 21.25
C GLU A 485 13.07 -17.15 20.79
N ALA A 486 12.65 -17.47 19.54
CA ALA A 486 12.72 -18.83 18.97
C ALA A 486 12.07 -19.91 19.86
N ALA A 487 11.09 -19.53 20.70
CA ALA A 487 10.39 -20.43 21.61
C ALA A 487 9.29 -21.20 20.87
N THR A 488 9.22 -22.51 21.08
CA THR A 488 8.21 -23.38 20.47
C THR A 488 6.81 -23.16 21.03
N ALA A 489 6.69 -22.84 22.32
CA ALA A 489 5.44 -22.61 23.02
C ALA A 489 5.36 -21.21 23.61
N VAL A 490 4.14 -20.71 23.75
CA VAL A 490 3.87 -19.44 24.47
C VAL A 490 3.95 -19.71 25.97
N GLN A 491 4.78 -18.93 26.67
CA GLN A 491 5.01 -19.04 28.11
C GLN A 491 4.44 -17.82 28.85
N SER A 492 4.35 -17.91 30.18
CA SER A 492 3.71 -16.89 31.03
C SER A 492 4.35 -15.49 30.91
N PHE A 493 5.67 -15.40 30.72
CA PHE A 493 6.33 -14.11 30.55
C PHE A 493 6.03 -13.45 29.18
N HIS A 494 5.81 -14.25 28.09
CA HIS A 494 5.34 -13.72 26.82
C HIS A 494 3.93 -13.10 26.95
N ILE A 495 3.06 -13.75 27.75
CA ILE A 495 1.73 -13.23 28.04
C ILE A 495 1.82 -11.96 28.89
N ALA A 496 2.69 -11.94 29.89
CA ALA A 496 2.90 -10.78 30.75
C ALA A 496 3.39 -9.56 29.96
N GLU A 497 4.36 -9.75 29.03
CA GLU A 497 4.82 -8.69 28.14
C GLU A 497 3.70 -8.22 27.20
N ALA A 498 2.94 -9.13 26.58
CA ALA A 498 1.85 -8.80 25.68
C ALA A 498 0.70 -8.01 26.35
N ILE A 499 0.39 -8.30 27.61
CA ILE A 499 -0.63 -7.58 28.41
C ILE A 499 -0.20 -6.11 28.63
N GLN A 500 1.11 -5.83 28.79
CA GLN A 500 1.59 -4.47 29.00
C GLN A 500 1.29 -3.56 27.80
N TYR A 501 1.21 -4.11 26.62
CA TYR A 501 0.92 -3.39 25.37
C TYR A 501 -0.58 -3.12 25.14
N ARG A 502 -1.42 -3.24 26.18
CA ARG A 502 -2.86 -2.93 26.13
C ARG A 502 -3.24 -1.80 27.09
N SER A 503 -2.43 -0.73 27.09
CA SER A 503 -2.60 0.39 28.05
C SER A 503 -3.94 1.13 27.91
N LEU A 504 -4.45 1.29 26.68
CA LEU A 504 -5.73 1.98 26.42
C LEU A 504 -6.97 1.20 26.88
N ASP A 505 -6.87 -0.12 27.05
CA ASP A 505 -8.00 -0.95 27.49
C ASP A 505 -8.18 -0.91 29.01
N ARG A 506 -7.22 -0.35 29.76
CA ARG A 506 -7.31 -0.29 31.22
C ARG A 506 -8.43 0.66 31.64
N GLU A 507 -9.34 0.21 32.52
CA GLU A 507 -10.24 1.10 33.23
C GLU A 507 -9.41 2.16 33.97
N GLY A 508 -9.58 3.41 33.61
CA GLY A 508 -8.83 4.53 34.18
C GLY A 508 -7.86 5.25 33.25
N TRP A 509 -7.62 4.74 32.04
CA TRP A 509 -6.86 5.52 31.05
C TRP A 509 -7.64 6.77 30.58
N MET A 510 -8.97 6.75 30.70
CA MET A 510 -9.83 7.94 30.56
C MET A 510 -9.66 8.97 31.70
N GLY A 511 -8.64 8.85 32.52
CA GLY A 511 -8.24 9.91 33.45
C GLY A 511 -8.98 9.99 34.77
N LEU A 512 -9.92 9.09 35.09
CA LEU A 512 -10.85 9.28 36.24
C LEU A 512 -10.52 8.49 37.49
N LYS A 513 -9.82 7.36 37.44
CA LYS A 513 -9.56 6.57 38.68
C LYS A 513 -8.10 6.47 39.12
N SER A 514 -7.13 6.39 38.22
CA SER A 514 -5.71 6.29 38.65
C SER A 514 -5.15 7.62 39.17
N TYR A 515 -5.68 8.73 38.67
CA TYR A 515 -5.31 10.07 39.12
C TYR A 515 -5.83 10.37 40.54
N PHE A 516 -7.06 9.92 40.85
CA PHE A 516 -7.65 10.07 42.20
C PHE A 516 -6.90 9.21 43.23
N LEU A 517 -6.46 8.02 42.90
CA LEU A 517 -5.74 7.15 43.86
C LEU A 517 -4.31 7.64 44.15
N LYS A 518 -3.60 8.21 43.18
CA LYS A 518 -2.27 8.82 43.44
C LYS A 518 -2.40 10.14 44.21
N TYR A 519 -3.43 10.93 43.99
CA TYR A 519 -3.64 12.21 44.68
C TYR A 519 -4.26 12.07 46.07
N THR A 520 -5.09 11.05 46.32
CA THR A 520 -5.64 10.79 47.66
C THR A 520 -4.64 10.13 48.59
N SER A 521 -3.70 9.34 48.07
CA SER A 521 -2.61 8.79 48.89
C SER A 521 -1.58 9.85 49.30
N SER A 522 -1.38 10.92 48.53
CA SER A 522 -0.47 12.02 48.88
C SER A 522 -1.10 13.08 49.79
N LYS A 523 -2.44 13.19 49.85
CA LYS A 523 -3.14 14.09 50.78
C LYS A 523 -3.51 13.44 52.13
N GLY A 524 -3.43 12.11 52.21
CA GLY A 524 -3.70 11.37 53.45
C GLY A 524 -2.56 11.43 54.50
N MET A 525 -1.39 11.98 54.17
CA MET A 525 -0.24 12.08 55.10
C MET A 525 0.04 13.47 55.67
N ARG A 526 -0.87 14.44 55.49
CA ARG A 526 -0.78 15.73 56.19
C ARG A 526 -2.04 16.09 56.93
N LYS A 527 -2.34 15.36 57.96
CA LYS A 527 -3.11 15.82 59.17
C LYS A 527 -3.02 14.74 60.24
N ARG A 528 -2.04 14.94 61.14
CA ARG A 528 -2.10 14.66 62.58
C ARG A 528 -0.70 14.80 63.16
N SER A 529 -0.47 15.88 63.81
CA SER A 529 0.32 15.98 65.04
C SER A 529 0.04 17.32 65.67
N PRO A 530 0.06 17.32 66.99
CA PRO A 530 -0.85 18.05 67.88
C PRO A 530 -0.54 19.53 68.00
#